data_747ac99f9413fb8ff9148af5ca21a6c5
#
_entry.id   747ac99f9413fb8ff9148af5ca21a6c5
#
_cell.length_a   1.000
_cell.length_b   1.000
_cell.length_c   1.000
_cell.angle_alpha   90.00
_cell.angle_beta   90.00
_cell.angle_gamma   90.00
#
_symmetry.space_group_name_H-M   'P 1'
#
loop_
_entity.id
_entity.type
_entity.pdbx_description
1 polymer ?
#
loop_
_entity_poly.entity_id
_entity_poly.type
_entity_poly.pdbx_seq_one_letter_code
_entity_poly.pdbx_strand_id
1 'polypeptide(L)'
;MTDTTFIPDYLKPALEQLAAAREAHLEQARRMEDTLTAITRAEEQKAELEQDNGSDTRTWRAAFRAGGAMLTDELKSGHIERVARRELAQECDNLTEVLAFERDQLKATCNSTARAFRQAHHAVLSKYAEEELNRALNDTLGPLVRAMVLKADVMANPLANTIGHQGYTEPEKEVMHQVVTFLTRKVSDFSVTPADEPVLSLTGFPAVALPHMDHDAASTPGERKVWQEKMRQREADLKARGLLP
;
A
#
# COMPACT_ATOMS: atom_id res chain seq x y z
N MET A 1 6.18 -0.23 -34.54
CA MET A 1 7.55 0.18 -34.15
C MET A 1 7.45 0.59 -32.71
N THR A 2 7.85 -0.27 -31.80
CA THR A 2 7.85 0.00 -30.37
C THR A 2 8.98 0.97 -30.09
N ASP A 3 8.64 2.25 -29.90
CA ASP A 3 9.57 3.23 -29.35
C ASP A 3 10.09 2.66 -28.03
N THR A 4 11.36 2.32 -28.04
CA THR A 4 12.09 1.94 -26.83
C THR A 4 12.15 3.19 -25.98
N THR A 5 11.24 3.30 -25.02
CA THR A 5 11.15 4.46 -24.11
C THR A 5 12.52 4.61 -23.45
N PHE A 6 13.26 5.65 -23.86
CA PHE A 6 14.61 5.90 -23.35
C PHE A 6 14.50 6.30 -21.88
N ILE A 7 14.84 5.37 -20.99
CA ILE A 7 14.89 5.62 -19.55
C ILE A 7 16.25 6.25 -19.23
N PRO A 8 16.29 7.46 -18.69
CA PRO A 8 17.53 8.10 -18.28
C PRO A 8 18.31 7.27 -17.27
N ASP A 9 19.63 7.18 -17.44
CA ASP A 9 20.50 6.37 -16.58
C ASP A 9 20.42 6.74 -15.10
N TYR A 10 20.22 8.02 -14.79
CA TYR A 10 20.10 8.50 -13.42
C TYR A 10 18.87 7.95 -12.67
N LEU A 11 17.84 7.48 -13.39
CA LEU A 11 16.62 6.89 -12.79
C LEU A 11 16.73 5.39 -12.55
N LYS A 12 17.65 4.68 -13.22
CA LYS A 12 17.75 3.22 -13.12
C LYS A 12 17.77 2.70 -11.68
N PRO A 13 18.62 3.24 -10.77
CA PRO A 13 18.64 2.75 -9.38
C PRO A 13 17.30 2.96 -8.65
N ALA A 14 16.60 4.06 -8.91
CA ALA A 14 15.31 4.34 -8.28
C ALA A 14 14.20 3.43 -8.83
N LEU A 15 14.24 3.11 -10.11
CA LEU A 15 13.32 2.17 -10.73
C LEU A 15 13.56 0.73 -10.25
N GLU A 16 14.81 0.33 -10.05
CA GLU A 16 15.15 -0.97 -9.43
C GLU A 16 14.61 -1.07 -8.00
N GLN A 17 14.75 0.00 -7.20
CA GLN A 17 14.17 0.07 -5.86
C GLN A 17 12.64 -0.01 -5.89
N LEU A 18 12.00 0.67 -6.84
CA LEU A 18 10.55 0.60 -7.04
C LEU A 18 10.10 -0.82 -7.39
N ALA A 19 10.81 -1.48 -8.32
CA ALA A 19 10.52 -2.85 -8.71
C ALA A 19 10.67 -3.82 -7.51
N ALA A 20 11.77 -3.71 -6.77
CA ALA A 20 11.99 -4.52 -5.57
C ALA A 20 10.93 -4.29 -4.48
N ALA A 21 10.54 -3.04 -4.24
CA ALA A 21 9.50 -2.71 -3.28
C ALA A 21 8.11 -3.25 -3.71
N ARG A 22 7.82 -3.21 -5.02
CA ARG A 22 6.60 -3.81 -5.59
C ARG A 22 6.57 -5.32 -5.40
N GLU A 23 7.66 -6.01 -5.71
CA GLU A 23 7.77 -7.46 -5.54
C GLU A 23 7.61 -7.87 -4.08
N ALA A 24 8.30 -7.18 -3.17
CA ALA A 24 8.19 -7.43 -1.74
C ALA A 24 6.76 -7.26 -1.23
N HIS A 25 6.02 -6.27 -1.74
CA HIS A 25 4.61 -6.09 -1.38
C HIS A 25 3.72 -7.19 -1.95
N LEU A 26 3.87 -7.54 -3.21
CA LEU A 26 3.08 -8.59 -3.86
C LEU A 26 3.27 -9.96 -3.19
N GLU A 27 4.47 -10.26 -2.71
CA GLU A 27 4.72 -11.47 -1.94
C GLU A 27 3.93 -11.51 -0.63
N GLN A 28 3.90 -10.41 0.12
CA GLN A 28 3.08 -10.33 1.35
C GLN A 28 1.58 -10.35 1.06
N ALA A 29 1.16 -9.75 -0.04
CA ALA A 29 -0.23 -9.78 -0.49
C ALA A 29 -0.70 -11.20 -0.84
N ARG A 30 0.14 -12.00 -1.51
CA ARG A 30 -0.15 -13.43 -1.77
C ARG A 30 -0.31 -14.22 -0.46
N ARG A 31 0.65 -14.06 0.47
CA ARG A 31 0.56 -14.72 1.78
C ARG A 31 -0.72 -14.36 2.53
N MET A 32 -1.14 -13.09 2.45
CA MET A 32 -2.41 -12.65 3.03
C MET A 32 -3.61 -13.37 2.39
N GLU A 33 -3.64 -13.46 1.06
CA GLU A 33 -4.73 -14.14 0.32
C GLU A 33 -4.79 -15.62 0.65
N ASP A 34 -3.62 -16.29 0.73
CA ASP A 34 -3.53 -17.69 1.11
C ASP A 34 -4.06 -17.92 2.53
N THR A 35 -3.73 -17.04 3.47
CA THR A 35 -4.22 -17.11 4.85
C THR A 35 -5.74 -16.88 4.91
N LEU A 36 -6.28 -15.91 4.19
CA LEU A 36 -7.71 -15.65 4.12
C LEU A 36 -8.46 -16.85 3.54
N THR A 37 -7.93 -17.46 2.48
CA THR A 37 -8.48 -18.66 1.87
C THR A 37 -8.46 -19.85 2.85
N ALA A 38 -7.39 -20.01 3.61
CA ALA A 38 -7.27 -21.05 4.62
C ALA A 38 -8.30 -20.87 5.77
N ILE A 39 -8.53 -19.63 6.23
CA ILE A 39 -9.57 -19.32 7.21
C ILE A 39 -10.94 -19.73 6.69
N THR A 40 -11.29 -19.30 5.49
CA THR A 40 -12.60 -19.63 4.87
C THR A 40 -12.81 -21.15 4.79
N ARG A 41 -11.78 -21.89 4.34
CA ARG A 41 -11.86 -23.37 4.27
C ARG A 41 -12.04 -24.02 5.65
N ALA A 42 -11.33 -23.54 6.67
CA ALA A 42 -11.47 -24.07 8.02
C ALA A 42 -12.88 -23.82 8.60
N GLU A 43 -13.45 -22.64 8.34
CA GLU A 43 -14.81 -22.28 8.74
C GLU A 43 -15.86 -23.14 8.03
N GLU A 44 -15.70 -23.37 6.72
CA GLU A 44 -16.59 -24.25 5.93
C GLU A 44 -16.54 -25.69 6.44
N GLN A 45 -15.34 -26.24 6.65
CA GLN A 45 -15.16 -27.60 7.18
C GLN A 45 -15.78 -27.74 8.57
N LYS A 46 -15.60 -26.74 9.44
CA LYS A 46 -16.26 -26.73 10.75
C LYS A 46 -17.78 -26.78 10.62
N ALA A 47 -18.35 -25.93 9.75
CA ALA A 47 -19.80 -25.86 9.55
C ALA A 47 -20.36 -27.20 9.07
N GLU A 48 -19.69 -27.91 8.17
CA GLU A 48 -20.07 -29.26 7.72
C GLU A 48 -20.07 -30.26 8.88
N LEU A 49 -18.97 -30.29 9.67
CA LEU A 49 -18.86 -31.19 10.81
C LEU A 49 -19.92 -30.93 11.89
N GLU A 50 -20.29 -29.68 12.13
CA GLU A 50 -21.33 -29.31 13.10
C GLU A 50 -22.74 -29.62 12.63
N GLN A 51 -23.05 -29.47 11.33
CA GLN A 51 -24.36 -29.77 10.76
C GLN A 51 -24.70 -31.25 10.92
N ASP A 52 -23.79 -32.14 10.60
CA ASP A 52 -23.96 -33.59 10.73
C ASP A 52 -24.08 -34.03 12.19
N ASN A 53 -23.29 -33.41 13.09
CA ASN A 53 -23.26 -33.81 14.49
C ASN A 53 -24.57 -33.56 15.25
N GLY A 54 -25.34 -32.54 14.84
CA GLY A 54 -26.63 -32.19 15.46
C GLY A 54 -27.74 -33.23 15.23
N SER A 55 -27.83 -33.78 14.02
CA SER A 55 -28.81 -34.80 13.65
C SER A 55 -28.45 -36.15 14.26
N ASP A 56 -27.18 -36.55 14.19
CA ASP A 56 -26.67 -37.82 14.67
C ASP A 56 -26.83 -38.02 16.19
N THR A 57 -26.69 -36.93 16.96
CA THR A 57 -26.89 -36.98 18.42
C THR A 57 -28.31 -37.33 18.80
N ARG A 58 -29.30 -36.80 18.11
CA ARG A 58 -30.73 -37.11 18.38
C ARG A 58 -31.05 -38.52 17.99
N THR A 59 -30.64 -38.95 16.82
CA THR A 59 -30.85 -40.32 16.31
C THR A 59 -30.20 -41.36 17.18
N TRP A 60 -28.98 -41.17 17.60
CA TRP A 60 -28.25 -42.05 18.51
C TRP A 60 -28.94 -42.21 19.86
N ARG A 61 -29.37 -41.08 20.47
CA ARG A 61 -30.12 -41.13 21.75
C ARG A 61 -31.44 -41.86 21.64
N ALA A 62 -32.13 -41.71 20.52
CA ALA A 62 -33.40 -42.43 20.27
C ALA A 62 -33.15 -43.92 20.10
N ALA A 63 -32.14 -44.34 19.33
CA ALA A 63 -31.77 -45.73 19.14
C ALA A 63 -31.31 -46.40 20.44
N PHE A 64 -30.51 -45.72 21.27
CA PHE A 64 -30.06 -46.22 22.56
C PHE A 64 -31.24 -46.47 23.54
N ARG A 65 -32.22 -45.57 23.56
CA ARG A 65 -33.47 -45.76 24.37
C ARG A 65 -34.30 -46.91 23.86
N ALA A 66 -34.51 -47.00 22.55
CA ALA A 66 -35.30 -48.06 21.94
C ALA A 66 -34.69 -49.46 22.15
N GLY A 67 -33.35 -49.56 22.20
CA GLY A 67 -32.63 -50.79 22.50
C GLY A 67 -32.50 -51.12 23.99
N GLY A 68 -33.28 -50.50 24.88
CA GLY A 68 -33.24 -50.78 26.31
C GLY A 68 -31.92 -50.45 27.00
N ALA A 69 -31.22 -49.42 26.51
CA ALA A 69 -29.90 -48.96 26.97
C ALA A 69 -28.76 -50.01 26.78
N MET A 70 -28.93 -50.98 25.89
CA MET A 70 -27.85 -51.87 25.49
C MET A 70 -26.94 -51.22 24.46
N LEU A 71 -25.64 -51.23 24.74
CA LEU A 71 -24.59 -50.72 23.83
C LEU A 71 -24.26 -51.77 22.77
N THR A 72 -24.91 -51.69 21.61
CA THR A 72 -24.53 -52.46 20.42
C THR A 72 -23.26 -51.91 19.78
N ASP A 73 -22.58 -52.72 18.96
CA ASP A 73 -21.33 -52.28 18.29
C ASP A 73 -21.59 -51.12 17.29
N GLU A 74 -22.76 -51.06 16.67
CA GLU A 74 -23.23 -49.94 15.84
C GLU A 74 -23.38 -48.65 16.65
N LEU A 75 -23.94 -48.72 17.86
CA LEU A 75 -24.10 -47.57 18.75
C LEU A 75 -22.72 -47.07 19.26
N LYS A 76 -21.78 -47.98 19.51
CA LYS A 76 -20.40 -47.64 19.89
C LYS A 76 -19.70 -46.94 18.72
N SER A 77 -19.77 -47.51 17.52
CA SER A 77 -19.17 -46.94 16.32
C SER A 77 -19.71 -45.53 16.03
N GLY A 78 -21.03 -45.35 16.04
CA GLY A 78 -21.65 -44.04 15.86
C GLY A 78 -21.31 -43.03 16.96
N HIS A 79 -21.04 -43.50 18.19
CA HIS A 79 -20.55 -42.63 19.26
C HIS A 79 -19.12 -42.15 19.01
N ILE A 80 -18.24 -43.07 18.62
CA ILE A 80 -16.85 -42.77 18.30
C ILE A 80 -16.75 -41.76 17.16
N GLU A 81 -17.50 -42.01 16.10
CA GLU A 81 -17.56 -41.13 14.92
C GLU A 81 -18.03 -39.73 15.30
N ARG A 82 -19.06 -39.59 16.12
CA ARG A 82 -19.56 -38.30 16.59
C ARG A 82 -18.55 -37.56 17.47
N VAL A 83 -17.82 -38.30 18.35
CA VAL A 83 -16.76 -37.69 19.16
C VAL A 83 -15.65 -37.20 18.27
N ALA A 84 -15.21 -38.02 17.31
CA ALA A 84 -14.17 -37.62 16.34
C ALA A 84 -14.55 -36.36 15.53
N ARG A 85 -15.80 -36.27 15.03
CA ARG A 85 -16.28 -35.06 14.34
C ARG A 85 -16.26 -33.83 15.24
N ARG A 86 -16.63 -33.98 16.53
CA ARG A 86 -16.60 -32.85 17.46
C ARG A 86 -15.19 -32.41 17.78
N GLU A 87 -14.25 -33.34 17.88
CA GLU A 87 -12.82 -33.02 18.08
C GLU A 87 -12.26 -32.34 16.84
N LEU A 88 -12.57 -32.82 15.65
CA LEU A 88 -12.17 -32.17 14.40
C LEU A 88 -12.74 -30.75 14.26
N ALA A 89 -14.01 -30.53 14.64
CA ALA A 89 -14.61 -29.19 14.63
C ALA A 89 -13.87 -28.24 15.60
N GLN A 90 -13.45 -28.76 16.78
CA GLN A 90 -12.65 -27.99 17.72
C GLN A 90 -11.25 -27.66 17.17
N GLU A 91 -10.63 -28.60 16.45
CA GLU A 91 -9.34 -28.33 15.79
C GLU A 91 -9.48 -27.31 14.66
N CYS A 92 -10.59 -27.28 13.93
CA CYS A 92 -10.88 -26.22 12.98
C CYS A 92 -10.96 -24.83 13.66
N ASP A 93 -11.57 -24.73 14.85
CA ASP A 93 -11.57 -23.51 15.65
C ASP A 93 -10.16 -23.07 16.06
N ASN A 94 -9.37 -23.99 16.57
CA ASN A 94 -8.00 -23.76 16.97
C ASN A 94 -7.17 -23.26 15.78
N LEU A 95 -7.31 -23.91 14.63
CA LEU A 95 -6.61 -23.50 13.40
C LEU A 95 -7.06 -22.11 12.93
N THR A 96 -8.35 -21.84 12.94
CA THR A 96 -8.91 -20.53 12.56
C THR A 96 -8.36 -19.42 13.45
N GLU A 97 -8.18 -19.68 14.75
CA GLU A 97 -7.62 -18.72 15.70
C GLU A 97 -6.13 -18.42 15.42
N VAL A 98 -5.35 -19.46 15.10
CA VAL A 98 -3.94 -19.30 14.68
C VAL A 98 -3.84 -18.53 13.38
N LEU A 99 -4.63 -18.91 12.37
CA LEU A 99 -4.65 -18.22 11.08
C LEU A 99 -5.11 -16.75 11.21
N ALA A 100 -6.05 -16.47 12.09
CA ALA A 100 -6.48 -15.10 12.38
C ALA A 100 -5.36 -14.26 13.06
N PHE A 101 -4.51 -14.90 13.86
CA PHE A 101 -3.31 -14.25 14.41
C PHE A 101 -2.29 -13.96 13.29
N GLU A 102 -1.99 -14.93 12.42
CA GLU A 102 -1.12 -14.75 11.26
C GLU A 102 -1.63 -13.67 10.30
N ARG A 103 -2.94 -13.67 10.00
CA ARG A 103 -3.58 -12.61 9.20
C ARG A 103 -3.34 -11.23 9.79
N ASP A 104 -3.48 -11.07 11.10
CA ASP A 104 -3.30 -9.78 11.76
C ASP A 104 -1.82 -9.34 11.75
N GLN A 105 -0.87 -10.26 11.79
CA GLN A 105 0.56 -9.98 11.54
C GLN A 105 0.80 -9.54 10.07
N LEU A 106 0.21 -10.26 9.13
CA LEU A 106 0.34 -9.96 7.70
C LEU A 106 -0.25 -8.60 7.34
N LYS A 107 -1.36 -8.16 7.98
CA LYS A 107 -1.88 -6.79 7.80
C LYS A 107 -0.83 -5.72 8.10
N ALA A 108 -0.08 -5.87 9.19
CA ALA A 108 0.98 -4.92 9.53
C ALA A 108 2.14 -4.97 8.53
N THR A 109 2.51 -6.16 8.08
CA THR A 109 3.56 -6.35 7.08
C THR A 109 3.14 -5.78 5.71
N CYS A 110 1.91 -6.05 5.26
CA CYS A 110 1.35 -5.48 4.03
C CYS A 110 1.32 -3.94 4.10
N ASN A 111 0.90 -3.35 5.22
CA ASN A 111 0.92 -1.90 5.41
C ASN A 111 2.35 -1.34 5.33
N SER A 112 3.33 -2.02 5.91
CA SER A 112 4.74 -1.61 5.85
C SER A 112 5.28 -1.66 4.42
N THR A 113 5.07 -2.76 3.70
CA THR A 113 5.53 -2.92 2.31
C THR A 113 4.78 -2.01 1.33
N ALA A 114 3.48 -1.77 1.54
CA ALA A 114 2.71 -0.79 0.77
C ALA A 114 3.27 0.62 0.93
N ARG A 115 3.66 0.98 2.15
CA ARG A 115 4.29 2.27 2.43
C ARG A 115 5.65 2.40 1.77
N ALA A 116 6.47 1.35 1.81
CA ALA A 116 7.77 1.31 1.12
C ALA A 116 7.59 1.44 -0.41
N PHE A 117 6.61 0.77 -1.00
CA PHE A 117 6.28 0.91 -2.41
C PHE A 117 5.86 2.33 -2.78
N ARG A 118 4.95 2.96 -2.01
CA ARG A 118 4.54 4.35 -2.25
C ARG A 118 5.72 5.33 -2.14
N GLN A 119 6.61 5.12 -1.18
CA GLN A 119 7.82 5.94 -1.02
C GLN A 119 8.78 5.77 -2.19
N ALA A 120 9.05 4.54 -2.64
CA ALA A 120 9.89 4.28 -3.80
C ALA A 120 9.29 4.88 -5.08
N HIS A 121 7.98 4.76 -5.29
CA HIS A 121 7.28 5.39 -6.40
C HIS A 121 7.43 6.92 -6.38
N HIS A 122 7.17 7.54 -5.23
CA HIS A 122 7.34 8.99 -5.06
C HIS A 122 8.78 9.43 -5.32
N ALA A 123 9.78 8.65 -4.87
CA ALA A 123 11.19 8.97 -5.10
C ALA A 123 11.56 8.98 -6.59
N VAL A 124 11.03 8.04 -7.40
CA VAL A 124 11.23 8.05 -8.85
C VAL A 124 10.64 9.31 -9.47
N LEU A 125 9.39 9.64 -9.13
CA LEU A 125 8.70 10.79 -9.71
C LEU A 125 9.35 12.12 -9.31
N SER A 126 9.71 12.26 -8.03
CA SER A 126 10.40 13.47 -7.53
C SER A 126 11.72 13.69 -8.23
N LYS A 127 12.52 12.62 -8.35
CA LYS A 127 13.82 12.69 -9.02
C LYS A 127 13.67 13.04 -10.51
N TYR A 128 12.69 12.44 -11.18
CA TYR A 128 12.40 12.78 -12.58
C TYR A 128 12.00 14.24 -12.76
N ALA A 129 11.03 14.71 -11.96
CA ALA A 129 10.54 16.08 -12.05
C ALA A 129 11.63 17.11 -11.71
N GLU A 130 12.49 16.83 -10.73
CA GLU A 130 13.62 17.68 -10.35
C GLU A 130 14.63 17.79 -11.49
N GLU A 131 15.01 16.69 -12.12
CA GLU A 131 15.97 16.69 -13.22
C GLU A 131 15.41 17.36 -14.49
N GLU A 132 14.12 17.16 -14.81
CA GLU A 132 13.49 17.88 -15.93
C GLU A 132 13.44 19.40 -15.67
N LEU A 133 13.12 19.80 -14.45
CA LEU A 133 13.17 21.21 -14.08
C LEU A 133 14.60 21.78 -14.18
N ASN A 134 15.60 21.07 -13.64
CA ASN A 134 16.99 21.48 -13.70
C ASN A 134 17.48 21.59 -15.14
N ARG A 135 17.13 20.65 -16.02
CA ARG A 135 17.44 20.69 -17.43
C ARG A 135 16.83 21.93 -18.10
N ALA A 136 15.55 22.17 -17.86
CA ALA A 136 14.86 23.34 -18.41
C ALA A 136 15.49 24.65 -17.94
N LEU A 137 15.87 24.75 -16.65
CA LEU A 137 16.53 25.93 -16.09
C LEU A 137 17.91 26.18 -16.70
N ASN A 138 18.71 25.13 -16.91
CA ASN A 138 20.07 25.25 -17.39
C ASN A 138 20.16 25.44 -18.92
N ASP A 139 19.31 24.71 -19.68
CA ASP A 139 19.46 24.64 -21.13
C ASP A 139 18.63 25.70 -21.87
N THR A 140 17.50 26.16 -21.30
CA THR A 140 16.56 27.00 -22.04
C THR A 140 16.41 28.42 -21.50
N LEU A 141 16.83 28.72 -20.27
CA LEU A 141 16.66 30.02 -19.63
C LEU A 141 17.64 31.09 -20.09
N GLY A 142 18.76 30.76 -20.74
CA GLY A 142 19.78 31.70 -21.15
C GLY A 142 19.27 32.93 -21.92
N PRO A 143 18.43 32.75 -22.96
CA PRO A 143 17.85 33.86 -23.71
C PRO A 143 16.93 34.76 -22.85
N LEU A 144 16.17 34.16 -21.92
CA LEU A 144 15.31 34.93 -21.02
C LEU A 144 16.15 35.76 -20.02
N VAL A 145 17.16 35.18 -19.41
CA VAL A 145 18.08 35.89 -18.48
C VAL A 145 18.76 37.05 -19.18
N ARG A 146 19.25 36.83 -20.42
CA ARG A 146 19.86 37.92 -21.23
C ARG A 146 18.86 39.05 -21.47
N ALA A 147 17.60 38.72 -21.83
CA ALA A 147 16.57 39.74 -22.06
C ALA A 147 16.21 40.50 -20.78
N MET A 148 16.20 39.84 -19.63
CA MET A 148 15.95 40.44 -18.31
C MET A 148 17.05 41.44 -17.95
N VAL A 149 18.31 41.04 -18.07
CA VAL A 149 19.46 41.94 -17.80
C VAL A 149 19.40 43.14 -18.74
N LEU A 150 19.26 42.94 -20.06
CA LEU A 150 19.14 44.00 -21.02
C LEU A 150 18.05 45.01 -20.68
N LYS A 151 16.86 44.52 -20.29
CA LYS A 151 15.75 45.37 -19.89
C LYS A 151 16.03 46.14 -18.62
N ALA A 152 16.64 45.51 -17.60
CA ALA A 152 17.03 46.15 -16.35
C ALA A 152 18.06 47.24 -16.58
N ASP A 153 19.09 46.99 -17.42
CA ASP A 153 20.11 47.96 -17.78
C ASP A 153 19.53 49.19 -18.51
N VAL A 154 18.62 48.97 -19.45
CA VAL A 154 17.91 50.06 -20.14
C VAL A 154 17.06 50.88 -19.17
N MET A 155 16.37 50.28 -18.24
CA MET A 155 15.57 50.96 -17.22
C MET A 155 16.43 51.69 -16.19
N ALA A 156 17.63 51.21 -15.91
CA ALA A 156 18.59 51.86 -15.02
C ALA A 156 19.25 53.10 -15.64
N ASN A 157 19.08 53.34 -16.95
CA ASN A 157 19.68 54.51 -17.62
C ASN A 157 19.14 55.80 -16.99
N PRO A 158 20.01 56.72 -16.53
CA PRO A 158 19.60 57.96 -15.87
C PRO A 158 18.66 58.87 -16.72
N LEU A 159 18.81 58.79 -18.02
CA LEU A 159 17.97 59.57 -18.95
C LEU A 159 16.52 59.00 -19.06
N ALA A 160 16.36 57.74 -18.85
CA ALA A 160 15.02 57.10 -18.83
C ALA A 160 14.31 57.30 -17.48
N ASN A 161 15.04 57.43 -16.38
CA ASN A 161 14.49 57.59 -15.02
C ASN A 161 14.10 59.02 -14.65
N THR A 162 14.42 60.02 -15.50
CA THR A 162 14.08 61.44 -15.23
C THR A 162 12.67 61.86 -15.72
N ILE A 163 11.96 60.99 -16.38
CA ILE A 163 10.65 61.28 -16.96
C ILE A 163 9.51 60.68 -16.15
N GLY A 164 9.46 60.92 -14.87
CA GLY A 164 8.28 60.50 -14.11
C GLY A 164 8.36 60.76 -12.63
N HIS A 165 7.38 61.46 -12.09
CA HIS A 165 7.17 61.66 -10.66
C HIS A 165 6.66 60.39 -9.92
N GLN A 166 6.86 59.20 -10.49
CA GLN A 166 6.58 57.94 -9.81
C GLN A 166 7.81 57.48 -9.05
N GLY A 167 7.62 57.05 -7.81
CA GLY A 167 8.72 56.69 -6.92
C GLY A 167 9.74 55.74 -7.56
N TYR A 168 10.99 55.83 -7.17
CA TYR A 168 12.06 54.98 -7.65
C TYR A 168 11.72 53.50 -7.47
N THR A 169 11.66 52.77 -8.56
CA THR A 169 11.52 51.32 -8.59
C THR A 169 12.87 50.74 -9.00
N GLU A 170 13.39 49.79 -8.26
CA GLU A 170 14.58 49.05 -8.66
C GLU A 170 14.33 48.29 -9.95
N PRO A 171 15.04 48.60 -11.05
CA PRO A 171 14.77 48.01 -12.37
C PRO A 171 14.77 46.48 -12.38
N GLU A 172 15.71 45.86 -11.66
CA GLU A 172 15.85 44.43 -11.56
C GLU A 172 14.61 43.78 -10.90
N LYS A 173 14.07 44.39 -9.83
CA LYS A 173 12.87 43.90 -9.14
C LYS A 173 11.65 44.00 -10.03
N GLU A 174 11.51 45.08 -10.78
CA GLU A 174 10.40 45.28 -11.71
C GLU A 174 10.42 44.23 -12.83
N VAL A 175 11.57 44.00 -13.44
CA VAL A 175 11.75 42.99 -14.48
C VAL A 175 11.46 41.59 -13.94
N MET A 176 11.97 41.28 -12.74
CA MET A 176 11.74 40.02 -12.07
C MET A 176 10.24 39.83 -11.81
N HIS A 177 9.57 40.84 -11.28
CA HIS A 177 8.13 40.80 -11.01
C HIS A 177 7.32 40.52 -12.29
N GLN A 178 7.66 41.17 -13.41
CA GLN A 178 6.98 40.92 -14.69
C GLN A 178 7.17 39.48 -15.19
N VAL A 179 8.39 38.94 -15.07
CA VAL A 179 8.68 37.56 -15.48
C VAL A 179 7.96 36.56 -14.59
N VAL A 180 8.01 36.74 -13.27
CA VAL A 180 7.30 35.84 -12.32
C VAL A 180 5.78 35.86 -12.58
N THR A 181 5.20 37.06 -12.78
CA THR A 181 3.77 37.18 -13.08
C THR A 181 3.39 36.46 -14.36
N PHE A 182 4.22 36.62 -15.41
CA PHE A 182 4.02 35.93 -16.69
C PHE A 182 4.11 34.41 -16.55
N LEU A 183 5.17 33.91 -15.86
CA LEU A 183 5.38 32.48 -15.64
C LEU A 183 4.26 31.87 -14.79
N THR A 184 3.84 32.54 -13.72
CA THR A 184 2.73 32.08 -12.87
C THR A 184 1.45 31.84 -13.68
N ARG A 185 1.09 32.80 -14.57
CA ARG A 185 -0.05 32.64 -15.46
C ARG A 185 0.15 31.48 -16.43
N LYS A 186 1.32 31.36 -17.05
CA LYS A 186 1.62 30.27 -17.99
C LYS A 186 1.57 28.89 -17.33
N VAL A 187 2.10 28.76 -16.12
CA VAL A 187 2.03 27.52 -15.35
C VAL A 187 0.57 27.15 -15.02
N SER A 188 -0.28 28.13 -14.68
CA SER A 188 -1.70 27.89 -14.42
C SER A 188 -2.48 27.43 -15.66
N ASP A 189 -2.07 27.89 -16.84
CA ASP A 189 -2.72 27.57 -18.12
C ASP A 189 -2.20 26.24 -18.72
N PHE A 190 -1.13 25.66 -18.17
CA PHE A 190 -0.48 24.47 -18.71
C PHE A 190 -0.85 23.22 -17.89
N SER A 191 -1.16 22.14 -18.58
CA SER A 191 -1.37 20.82 -17.95
C SER A 191 -0.45 19.77 -18.57
N VAL A 192 0.13 18.94 -17.73
CA VAL A 192 0.94 17.80 -18.16
C VAL A 192 0.01 16.60 -18.33
N THR A 193 0.09 15.95 -19.49
CA THR A 193 -0.61 14.69 -19.74
C THR A 193 0.31 13.54 -19.35
N PRO A 194 -0.02 12.74 -18.32
CA PRO A 194 0.86 11.68 -17.86
C PRO A 194 1.25 10.66 -18.94
N ALA A 195 0.37 10.46 -19.94
CA ALA A 195 0.64 9.53 -21.05
C ALA A 195 1.75 10.02 -21.99
N ASP A 196 1.97 11.34 -22.06
CA ASP A 196 2.98 11.95 -22.93
C ASP A 196 4.38 11.95 -22.26
N GLU A 197 4.42 11.69 -20.94
CA GLU A 197 5.63 11.67 -20.15
C GLU A 197 6.14 10.23 -19.98
N PRO A 198 7.34 9.89 -20.51
CA PRO A 198 7.83 8.51 -20.55
C PRO A 198 7.89 7.82 -19.18
N VAL A 199 8.34 8.56 -18.16
CA VAL A 199 8.50 8.01 -16.79
C VAL A 199 7.15 7.88 -16.11
N LEU A 200 6.24 8.85 -16.26
CA LEU A 200 4.89 8.80 -15.69
C LEU A 200 4.06 7.69 -16.35
N SER A 201 4.23 7.48 -17.64
CA SER A 201 3.58 6.39 -18.37
C SER A 201 4.08 5.02 -17.92
N LEU A 202 5.40 4.88 -17.65
CA LEU A 202 6.01 3.63 -17.19
C LEU A 202 5.64 3.28 -15.74
N THR A 203 5.65 4.24 -14.84
CA THR A 203 5.45 4.03 -13.40
C THR A 203 3.99 4.13 -12.96
N GLY A 204 3.16 4.77 -13.77
CA GLY A 204 1.79 5.15 -13.45
C GLY A 204 1.73 6.46 -12.64
N PHE A 205 0.70 7.27 -12.93
CA PHE A 205 0.41 8.46 -12.15
C PHE A 205 -1.11 8.66 -12.08
N PRO A 206 -1.73 8.53 -10.89
CA PRO A 206 -1.14 8.17 -9.59
C PRO A 206 -0.58 6.73 -9.55
N ALA A 207 0.10 6.37 -8.45
CA ALA A 207 0.61 5.01 -8.26
C ALA A 207 -0.50 3.96 -8.42
N VAL A 208 -0.18 2.85 -9.09
CA VAL A 208 -1.12 1.74 -9.26
C VAL A 208 -1.45 1.15 -7.89
N ALA A 209 -2.74 0.97 -7.60
CA ALA A 209 -3.17 0.26 -6.41
C ALA A 209 -2.84 -1.24 -6.54
N LEU A 210 -2.13 -1.77 -5.55
CA LEU A 210 -1.83 -3.19 -5.42
C LEU A 210 -2.78 -3.84 -4.40
N PRO A 211 -2.96 -5.17 -4.42
CA PRO A 211 -3.80 -5.85 -3.43
C PRO A 211 -3.32 -5.59 -1.99
N HIS A 212 -4.24 -5.52 -1.05
CA HIS A 212 -3.95 -5.39 0.38
C HIS A 212 -3.12 -4.16 0.79
N MET A 213 -3.20 -3.05 0.04
CA MET A 213 -2.51 -1.79 0.39
C MET A 213 -3.23 -0.94 1.43
N ASP A 214 -4.52 -1.18 1.68
CA ASP A 214 -5.40 -0.29 2.46
C ASP A 214 -5.72 -0.83 3.86
N HIS A 215 -4.84 -1.69 4.40
CA HIS A 215 -4.98 -2.10 5.79
C HIS A 215 -4.64 -0.96 6.73
N ASP A 216 -5.64 -0.52 7.49
CA ASP A 216 -5.46 0.47 8.57
C ASP A 216 -4.81 -0.23 9.77
N ALA A 217 -3.50 -0.34 9.72
CA ALA A 217 -2.70 -0.91 10.79
C ALA A 217 -1.83 0.17 11.40
N ALA A 218 -2.22 0.64 12.59
CA ALA A 218 -1.42 1.45 13.49
C ALA A 218 -0.61 2.56 12.79
N SER A 219 -1.26 3.64 12.39
CA SER A 219 -0.67 4.74 11.62
C SER A 219 0.34 5.56 12.44
N THR A 220 0.12 5.67 13.74
CA THR A 220 0.99 6.44 14.64
C THR A 220 1.99 5.54 15.41
N PRO A 221 3.12 6.09 15.90
CA PRO A 221 4.06 5.34 16.73
C PRO A 221 3.42 4.77 18.02
N GLY A 222 2.48 5.50 18.61
CA GLY A 222 1.75 5.06 19.80
C GLY A 222 0.86 3.86 19.50
N GLU A 223 0.06 3.93 18.45
CA GLU A 223 -0.78 2.82 18.00
C GLU A 223 0.04 1.57 17.66
N ARG A 224 1.19 1.74 17.01
CA ARG A 224 2.09 0.63 16.72
C ARG A 224 2.60 -0.07 17.97
N LYS A 225 2.93 0.67 19.03
CA LYS A 225 3.36 0.09 20.30
C LYS A 225 2.23 -0.69 20.97
N VAL A 226 1.02 -0.14 21.00
CA VAL A 226 -0.18 -0.80 21.55
C VAL A 226 -0.50 -2.06 20.75
N TRP A 227 -0.46 -1.98 19.43
CA TRP A 227 -0.69 -3.13 18.56
C TRP A 227 0.35 -4.24 18.77
N GLN A 228 1.65 -3.89 18.84
CA GLN A 228 2.71 -4.87 19.11
C GLN A 228 2.54 -5.57 20.45
N GLU A 229 2.16 -4.83 21.48
CA GLU A 229 1.91 -5.42 22.79
C GLU A 229 0.72 -6.39 22.76
N LYS A 230 -0.38 -5.99 22.11
CA LYS A 230 -1.55 -6.86 21.91
C LYS A 230 -1.19 -8.13 21.14
N MET A 231 -0.34 -8.05 20.12
CA MET A 231 0.09 -9.21 19.34
C MET A 231 0.99 -10.14 20.17
N ARG A 232 1.89 -9.60 21.00
CA ARG A 232 2.71 -10.40 21.93
C ARG A 232 1.85 -11.14 22.94
N GLN A 233 0.86 -10.47 23.52
CA GLN A 233 -0.05 -11.10 24.48
C GLN A 233 -0.83 -12.24 23.83
N ARG A 234 -1.35 -12.03 22.62
CA ARG A 234 -2.07 -13.06 21.85
C ARG A 234 -1.16 -14.24 21.49
N GLU A 235 0.07 -13.98 21.06
CA GLU A 235 1.07 -15.02 20.79
C GLU A 235 1.36 -15.86 22.04
N ALA A 236 1.56 -15.21 23.18
CA ALA A 236 1.79 -15.89 24.45
C ALA A 236 0.60 -16.77 24.88
N ASP A 237 -0.63 -16.31 24.68
CA ASP A 237 -1.84 -17.09 24.95
C ASP A 237 -1.94 -18.33 24.05
N LEU A 238 -1.72 -18.17 22.75
CA LEU A 238 -1.72 -19.27 21.78
C LEU A 238 -0.63 -20.31 22.10
N LYS A 239 0.56 -19.88 22.50
CA LYS A 239 1.65 -20.76 22.97
C LYS A 239 1.28 -21.48 24.27
N ALA A 240 0.70 -20.79 25.25
CA ALA A 240 0.27 -21.38 26.51
C ALA A 240 -0.81 -22.49 26.30
N ARG A 241 -1.61 -22.37 25.26
CA ARG A 241 -2.62 -23.35 24.84
C ARG A 241 -2.05 -24.47 23.93
N GLY A 242 -0.77 -24.41 23.57
CA GLY A 242 -0.10 -25.38 22.70
C GLY A 242 -0.51 -25.26 21.21
N LEU A 243 -1.08 -24.13 20.80
CA LEU A 243 -1.53 -23.89 19.42
C LEU A 243 -0.42 -23.32 18.54
N LEU A 244 0.62 -22.73 19.15
CA LEU A 244 1.85 -22.30 18.50
C LEU A 244 3.06 -22.96 19.17
N PRO A 245 4.16 -23.19 18.41
CA PRO A 245 5.39 -23.75 18.93
C PRO A 245 6.14 -22.80 19.90
#